data_faa48f3e3ba240c91789fc8fdd7a162a
#
_entry.id   faa48f3e3ba240c91789fc8fdd7a162a
#
_cell.length_a   1.000
_cell.length_b   1.000
_cell.length_c   1.000
_cell.angle_alpha   90.00
_cell.angle_beta   90.00
_cell.angle_gamma   90.00
#
_symmetry.space_group_name_H-M   'P 1'
#
loop_
_entity.id
_entity.type
_entity.pdbx_description
1 polymer ?
#
loop_
_entity_poly.entity_id
_entity_poly.type
_entity_poly.pdbx_seq_one_letter_code
_entity_poly.pdbx_strand_id
1 'polypeptide(L)'
;LEEFHMGKIGILCACEKELRQFIPDIVQKAVSEYAMHTFYGGKIKGIDIVAVYSGCGKINAAITAQQMIDQYSVDTILLSGIAGGLKTSTKIFDTVVCIASEFRDTDIDIYSDFPVLESPVFQADSHLIDLAQQAAKAADWPVHFGLTTTGDIFTDRISPNALCIDMETAAVAHVCYMNRVPFLAIRTISDNTADNGQDVIERNFDRAAYRSYRFVMKILSFEMMK
;
A
#
# COMPACT_ATOMS: atom_id res chain seq x y z
N LEU A 1 21.56 -18.23 -7.52
CA LEU A 1 20.53 -17.21 -7.30
C LEU A 1 19.21 -17.89 -7.63
N GLU A 2 18.41 -18.24 -6.62
CA GLU A 2 17.03 -18.67 -6.85
C GLU A 2 16.29 -17.47 -7.45
N GLU A 3 15.65 -17.67 -8.59
CA GLU A 3 14.76 -16.65 -9.18
C GLU A 3 13.59 -16.48 -8.19
N PHE A 4 13.49 -15.29 -7.61
CA PHE A 4 12.36 -14.92 -6.76
C PHE A 4 11.12 -14.82 -7.65
N HIS A 5 10.25 -15.80 -7.53
CA HIS A 5 8.96 -15.80 -8.23
C HIS A 5 7.89 -15.36 -7.23
N MET A 6 7.18 -14.27 -7.51
CA MET A 6 6.02 -13.91 -6.68
C MET A 6 4.95 -15.00 -6.85
N GLY A 7 4.67 -15.72 -5.78
CA GLY A 7 3.63 -16.74 -5.76
C GLY A 7 2.24 -16.10 -5.78
N LYS A 8 1.57 -16.01 -4.63
CA LYS A 8 0.24 -15.41 -4.51
C LYS A 8 0.34 -14.00 -3.95
N ILE A 9 -0.11 -13.01 -4.69
CA ILE A 9 -0.06 -11.60 -4.29
C ILE A 9 -1.34 -11.19 -3.58
N GLY A 10 -1.18 -10.59 -2.40
CA GLY A 10 -2.23 -9.86 -1.72
C GLY A 10 -2.33 -8.43 -2.21
N ILE A 11 -3.51 -8.02 -2.68
CA ILE A 11 -3.83 -6.62 -2.97
C ILE A 11 -4.71 -6.10 -1.84
N LEU A 12 -4.14 -5.25 -1.00
CA LEU A 12 -4.83 -4.64 0.13
C LEU A 12 -5.17 -3.19 -0.18
N CYS A 13 -6.42 -2.81 0.11
CA CYS A 13 -6.90 -1.44 -0.01
C CYS A 13 -7.49 -0.98 1.34
N ALA A 14 -7.57 0.33 1.59
CA ALA A 14 -8.19 0.82 2.82
C ALA A 14 -9.72 0.83 2.75
N CYS A 15 -10.30 1.01 1.55
CA CYS A 15 -11.74 1.09 1.40
C CYS A 15 -12.25 0.47 0.10
N GLU A 16 -13.57 0.28 0.03
CA GLU A 16 -14.25 -0.32 -1.11
C GLU A 16 -14.01 0.46 -2.43
N LYS A 17 -13.99 1.79 -2.38
CA LYS A 17 -13.76 2.64 -3.56
C LYS A 17 -12.40 2.41 -4.22
N GLU A 18 -11.39 2.05 -3.44
CA GLU A 18 -10.06 1.68 -3.94
C GLU A 18 -10.06 0.25 -4.49
N LEU A 19 -10.62 -0.70 -3.73
CA LEU A 19 -10.69 -2.11 -4.13
C LEU A 19 -11.47 -2.32 -5.42
N ARG A 20 -12.58 -1.62 -5.61
CA ARG A 20 -13.45 -1.78 -6.79
C ARG A 20 -12.74 -1.56 -8.12
N GLN A 21 -11.61 -0.84 -8.12
CA GLN A 21 -10.81 -0.63 -9.33
C GLN A 21 -10.18 -1.93 -9.83
N PHE A 22 -9.86 -2.87 -8.95
CA PHE A 22 -9.23 -4.15 -9.27
C PHE A 22 -10.23 -5.24 -9.66
N ILE A 23 -11.45 -5.19 -9.13
CA ILE A 23 -12.45 -6.27 -9.26
C ILE A 23 -12.74 -6.67 -10.72
N PRO A 24 -12.85 -5.74 -11.70
CA PRO A 24 -13.10 -6.11 -13.10
C PRO A 24 -11.99 -6.91 -13.77
N ASP A 25 -10.74 -6.78 -13.29
CA ASP A 25 -9.58 -7.45 -13.89
C ASP A 25 -9.30 -8.83 -13.29
N ILE A 26 -9.99 -9.18 -12.19
CA ILE A 26 -9.86 -10.50 -11.58
C ILE A 26 -10.60 -11.52 -12.42
N VAL A 27 -9.86 -12.39 -13.13
CA VAL A 27 -10.42 -13.53 -13.86
C VAL A 27 -10.44 -14.77 -12.97
N GLN A 28 -11.31 -15.75 -13.28
CA GLN A 28 -11.55 -16.96 -12.47
C GLN A 28 -11.90 -16.60 -11.01
N LYS A 29 -12.66 -15.53 -10.84
CA LYS A 29 -12.94 -14.91 -9.56
C LYS A 29 -13.70 -15.84 -8.62
N ALA A 30 -13.14 -16.06 -7.43
CA ALA A 30 -13.78 -16.68 -6.29
C ALA A 30 -13.98 -15.63 -5.20
N VAL A 31 -15.13 -15.66 -4.54
CA VAL A 31 -15.44 -14.76 -3.43
C VAL A 31 -15.59 -15.61 -2.17
N SER A 32 -14.96 -15.19 -1.10
CA SER A 32 -15.05 -15.84 0.20
C SER A 32 -15.18 -14.80 1.31
N GLU A 33 -15.81 -15.18 2.40
CA GLU A 33 -15.93 -14.33 3.59
C GLU A 33 -15.09 -14.92 4.72
N TYR A 34 -14.36 -14.07 5.42
CA TYR A 34 -13.66 -14.43 6.65
C TYR A 34 -13.70 -13.26 7.63
N ALA A 35 -14.12 -13.54 8.86
CA ALA A 35 -14.47 -12.51 9.84
C ALA A 35 -15.49 -11.53 9.23
N MET A 36 -15.19 -10.25 9.13
CA MET A 36 -16.09 -9.25 8.54
C MET A 36 -15.64 -8.81 7.14
N HIS A 37 -14.69 -9.49 6.54
CA HIS A 37 -14.11 -9.11 5.24
C HIS A 37 -14.57 -10.04 4.12
N THR A 38 -14.79 -9.45 2.95
CA THR A 38 -15.02 -10.16 1.69
C THR A 38 -13.72 -10.18 0.88
N PHE A 39 -13.19 -11.36 0.62
CA PHE A 39 -11.96 -11.60 -0.14
C PHE A 39 -12.29 -12.03 -1.56
N TYR A 40 -11.59 -11.44 -2.52
CA TYR A 40 -11.72 -11.73 -3.95
C TYR A 40 -10.45 -12.42 -4.44
N GLY A 41 -10.50 -13.76 -4.56
CA GLY A 41 -9.42 -14.56 -5.13
C GLY A 41 -9.56 -14.72 -6.64
N GLY A 42 -8.46 -14.94 -7.34
CA GLY A 42 -8.44 -15.20 -8.78
C GLY A 42 -7.11 -14.86 -9.41
N LYS A 43 -7.12 -14.45 -10.67
CA LYS A 43 -5.89 -14.07 -11.38
C LYS A 43 -6.03 -12.67 -11.99
N ILE A 44 -4.95 -11.90 -11.88
CA ILE A 44 -4.74 -10.68 -12.66
C ILE A 44 -3.49 -10.89 -13.53
N LYS A 45 -3.60 -10.74 -14.84
CA LYS A 45 -2.48 -10.97 -15.78
C LYS A 45 -1.79 -12.33 -15.58
N GLY A 46 -2.53 -13.37 -15.22
CA GLY A 46 -1.98 -14.70 -14.97
C GLY A 46 -1.40 -14.93 -13.57
N ILE A 47 -1.17 -13.89 -12.78
CA ILE A 47 -0.65 -13.96 -11.41
C ILE A 47 -1.81 -14.29 -10.46
N ASP A 48 -1.60 -15.24 -9.55
CA ASP A 48 -2.57 -15.55 -8.49
C ASP A 48 -2.66 -14.39 -7.50
N ILE A 49 -3.88 -13.90 -7.26
CA ILE A 49 -4.11 -12.78 -6.33
C ILE A 49 -5.23 -13.06 -5.33
N VAL A 50 -5.16 -12.36 -4.22
CA VAL A 50 -6.27 -12.17 -3.28
C VAL A 50 -6.40 -10.67 -3.00
N ALA A 51 -7.57 -10.11 -3.27
CA ALA A 51 -7.83 -8.69 -3.08
C ALA A 51 -8.90 -8.48 -2.00
N VAL A 52 -8.70 -7.47 -1.15
CA VAL A 52 -9.60 -7.13 -0.04
C VAL A 52 -9.45 -5.66 0.34
N TYR A 53 -10.48 -5.06 0.95
CA TYR A 53 -10.31 -3.80 1.68
C TYR A 53 -10.43 -4.04 3.20
N SER A 54 -9.60 -3.32 3.95
CA SER A 54 -9.47 -3.51 5.40
C SER A 54 -10.47 -2.70 6.22
N GLY A 55 -10.97 -1.62 5.70
CA GLY A 55 -11.41 -0.47 6.49
C GLY A 55 -10.21 0.45 6.81
N CYS A 56 -10.48 1.72 7.07
CA CYS A 56 -9.42 2.69 7.38
C CYS A 56 -8.81 2.44 8.76
N GLY A 57 -7.54 2.82 8.91
CA GLY A 57 -6.81 2.84 10.16
C GLY A 57 -5.92 1.63 10.42
N LYS A 58 -4.96 1.85 11.31
CA LYS A 58 -3.86 0.91 11.60
C LYS A 58 -4.34 -0.48 12.03
N ILE A 59 -5.32 -0.55 12.92
CA ILE A 59 -5.80 -1.82 13.49
C ILE A 59 -6.46 -2.67 12.39
N ASN A 60 -7.37 -2.07 11.61
CA ASN A 60 -8.06 -2.76 10.53
C ASN A 60 -7.06 -3.29 9.49
N ALA A 61 -6.12 -2.44 9.09
CA ALA A 61 -5.09 -2.79 8.11
C ALA A 61 -4.19 -3.94 8.60
N ALA A 62 -3.75 -3.91 9.86
CA ALA A 62 -2.92 -4.95 10.45
C ALA A 62 -3.66 -6.30 10.53
N ILE A 63 -4.90 -6.30 11.01
CA ILE A 63 -5.73 -7.52 11.10
C ILE A 63 -5.91 -8.13 9.70
N THR A 64 -6.26 -7.31 8.72
CA THR A 64 -6.51 -7.80 7.35
C THR A 64 -5.24 -8.32 6.69
N ALA A 65 -4.11 -7.65 6.86
CA ALA A 65 -2.83 -8.15 6.35
C ALA A 65 -2.46 -9.52 6.95
N GLN A 66 -2.64 -9.69 8.27
CA GLN A 66 -2.39 -10.99 8.92
C GLN A 66 -3.35 -12.06 8.41
N GLN A 67 -4.64 -11.74 8.21
CA GLN A 67 -5.62 -12.67 7.63
C GLN A 67 -5.23 -13.11 6.21
N MET A 68 -4.73 -12.19 5.38
CA MET A 68 -4.26 -12.53 4.03
C MET A 68 -3.11 -13.54 4.07
N ILE A 69 -2.19 -13.38 5.00
CA ILE A 69 -1.06 -14.30 5.18
C ILE A 69 -1.54 -15.67 5.69
N ASP A 70 -2.29 -15.69 6.78
CA ASP A 70 -2.66 -16.91 7.49
C ASP A 70 -3.72 -17.74 6.76
N GLN A 71 -4.76 -17.09 6.23
CA GLN A 71 -5.92 -17.77 5.67
C GLN A 71 -5.82 -17.99 4.16
N TYR A 72 -5.11 -17.10 3.46
CA TYR A 72 -5.04 -17.12 2.00
C TYR A 72 -3.65 -17.45 1.47
N SER A 73 -2.67 -17.60 2.37
CA SER A 73 -1.29 -17.95 2.02
C SER A 73 -0.70 -17.00 0.96
N VAL A 74 -0.93 -15.71 1.14
CA VAL A 74 -0.24 -14.71 0.32
C VAL A 74 1.21 -14.60 0.76
N ASP A 75 2.12 -14.53 -0.18
CA ASP A 75 3.56 -14.43 0.05
C ASP A 75 4.14 -13.06 -0.33
N THR A 76 3.30 -12.15 -0.80
CA THR A 76 3.65 -10.77 -1.13
C THR A 76 2.42 -9.88 -0.93
N ILE A 77 2.56 -8.70 -0.33
CA ILE A 77 1.45 -7.76 -0.17
C ILE A 77 1.77 -6.44 -0.89
N LEU A 78 0.85 -6.04 -1.79
CA LEU A 78 0.79 -4.71 -2.39
C LEU A 78 -0.36 -3.93 -1.77
N LEU A 79 -0.05 -2.84 -1.08
CA LEU A 79 -1.05 -1.92 -0.54
C LEU A 79 -1.29 -0.79 -1.56
N SER A 80 -2.54 -0.61 -1.97
CA SER A 80 -2.91 0.37 -2.98
C SER A 80 -3.99 1.32 -2.46
N GLY A 81 -3.78 2.62 -2.60
CA GLY A 81 -4.77 3.60 -2.15
C GLY A 81 -4.36 5.05 -2.36
N ILE A 82 -5.10 5.94 -1.70
CA ILE A 82 -4.85 7.37 -1.70
C ILE A 82 -4.05 7.80 -0.46
N ALA A 83 -3.49 9.00 -0.49
CA ALA A 83 -2.81 9.63 0.65
C ALA A 83 -2.84 11.15 0.54
N GLY A 84 -2.67 11.82 1.67
CA GLY A 84 -2.42 13.27 1.72
C GLY A 84 -0.97 13.61 1.38
N GLY A 85 -0.74 14.62 0.55
CA GLY A 85 0.59 15.10 0.22
C GLY A 85 1.18 15.99 1.32
N LEU A 86 2.45 15.80 1.64
CA LEU A 86 3.14 16.54 2.72
C LEU A 86 4.14 17.57 2.21
N LYS A 87 4.59 17.46 0.99
CA LYS A 87 5.61 18.35 0.43
C LYS A 87 5.12 19.15 -0.77
N THR A 88 5.70 20.32 -0.95
CA THR A 88 5.48 21.13 -2.17
C THR A 88 5.96 20.43 -3.44
N SER A 89 6.82 19.41 -3.31
CA SER A 89 7.29 18.59 -4.43
C SER A 89 6.28 17.56 -4.91
N THR A 90 5.29 17.18 -4.09
CA THR A 90 4.21 16.27 -4.49
C THR A 90 2.94 17.07 -4.77
N LYS A 91 2.27 16.76 -5.87
CA LYS A 91 1.03 17.41 -6.30
C LYS A 91 -0.12 16.42 -6.26
N ILE A 92 -1.33 16.93 -6.23
CA ILE A 92 -2.55 16.11 -6.37
C ILE A 92 -2.43 15.27 -7.64
N PHE A 93 -2.70 13.98 -7.50
CA PHE A 93 -2.56 12.91 -8.48
C PHE A 93 -1.12 12.44 -8.78
N ASP A 94 -0.08 12.97 -8.16
CA ASP A 94 1.21 12.31 -8.20
C ASP A 94 1.13 10.98 -7.45
N THR A 95 1.89 9.99 -7.90
CA THR A 95 1.99 8.69 -7.23
C THR A 95 3.25 8.65 -6.38
N VAL A 96 3.13 8.16 -5.15
CA VAL A 96 4.24 7.88 -4.25
C VAL A 96 4.39 6.37 -4.10
N VAL A 97 5.55 5.86 -4.47
CA VAL A 97 6.02 4.52 -4.13
C VAL A 97 6.65 4.62 -2.75
N CYS A 98 6.01 4.03 -1.74
CA CYS A 98 6.44 4.11 -0.35
C CYS A 98 7.59 3.11 -0.11
N ILE A 99 8.81 3.52 -0.40
CA ILE A 99 10.00 2.67 -0.20
C ILE A 99 10.35 2.47 1.28
N ALA A 100 9.79 3.31 2.13
CA ALA A 100 9.91 3.25 3.58
C ALA A 100 8.64 3.79 4.24
N SER A 101 8.33 3.31 5.44
CA SER A 101 7.18 3.76 6.22
C SER A 101 7.48 3.82 7.71
N GLU A 102 6.87 4.77 8.41
CA GLU A 102 7.01 4.95 9.85
C GLU A 102 5.67 5.32 10.48
N PHE A 103 5.54 5.06 11.79
CA PHE A 103 4.43 5.60 12.56
C PHE A 103 4.75 7.02 13.05
N ARG A 104 3.80 7.94 12.89
CA ARG A 104 3.93 9.33 13.38
C ARG A 104 3.34 9.56 14.76
N ASP A 105 2.47 8.66 15.21
CA ASP A 105 1.72 8.76 16.46
C ASP A 105 2.10 7.68 17.48
N THR A 106 3.22 7.01 17.26
CA THR A 106 3.76 5.98 18.14
C THR A 106 5.16 6.40 18.61
N ASP A 107 5.44 6.21 19.89
CA ASP A 107 6.78 6.39 20.42
C ASP A 107 7.64 5.20 20.02
N ILE A 108 8.82 5.48 19.48
CA ILE A 108 9.72 4.45 18.96
C ILE A 108 10.25 3.52 20.04
N ASP A 109 10.40 4.01 21.26
CA ASP A 109 10.97 3.25 22.38
C ASP A 109 10.12 2.01 22.73
N ILE A 110 8.84 1.97 22.33
CA ILE A 110 7.99 0.78 22.50
C ILE A 110 8.48 -0.41 21.67
N TYR A 111 9.26 -0.20 20.62
CA TYR A 111 9.81 -1.27 19.78
C TYR A 111 11.21 -1.72 20.20
N SER A 112 11.72 -1.23 21.33
CA SER A 112 13.03 -1.63 21.86
C SER A 112 13.06 -3.09 22.34
N ASP A 113 11.93 -3.59 22.85
CA ASP A 113 11.83 -4.93 23.41
C ASP A 113 11.27 -5.96 22.42
N PHE A 114 10.21 -5.60 21.68
CA PHE A 114 9.58 -6.51 20.72
C PHE A 114 8.66 -5.77 19.74
N PRO A 115 8.72 -6.08 18.41
CA PRO A 115 9.87 -6.74 17.78
C PRO A 115 11.09 -5.84 17.89
N VAL A 116 12.25 -6.39 18.08
CA VAL A 116 13.48 -5.60 18.09
C VAL A 116 13.67 -5.01 16.70
N LEU A 117 13.31 -3.74 16.53
CA LEU A 117 13.52 -3.00 15.31
C LEU A 117 14.87 -2.29 15.37
N GLU A 118 15.72 -2.53 14.39
CA GLU A 118 16.98 -1.76 14.23
C GLU A 118 16.71 -0.28 13.91
N SER A 119 15.52 0.01 13.39
CA SER A 119 15.07 1.34 13.00
C SER A 119 13.55 1.45 13.16
N PRO A 120 13.01 2.64 13.50
CA PRO A 120 11.56 2.90 13.52
C PRO A 120 10.90 2.85 12.13
N VAL A 121 11.71 2.64 11.11
CA VAL A 121 11.31 2.74 9.71
C VAL A 121 11.28 1.35 9.10
N PHE A 122 10.11 0.91 8.66
CA PHE A 122 9.93 -0.31 7.88
C PHE A 122 10.32 -0.07 6.43
N GLN A 123 11.24 -0.88 5.91
CA GLN A 123 11.67 -0.81 4.52
C GLN A 123 10.78 -1.69 3.64
N ALA A 124 10.45 -1.20 2.46
CA ALA A 124 9.80 -2.00 1.44
C ALA A 124 10.79 -3.01 0.81
N ASP A 125 10.25 -4.03 0.18
CA ASP A 125 11.05 -5.06 -0.49
C ASP A 125 11.80 -4.50 -1.71
N SER A 126 13.08 -4.80 -1.83
CA SER A 126 13.95 -4.27 -2.88
C SER A 126 13.56 -4.73 -4.27
N HIS A 127 13.10 -5.98 -4.43
CA HIS A 127 12.65 -6.49 -5.72
C HIS A 127 11.37 -5.78 -6.18
N LEU A 128 10.42 -5.54 -5.26
CA LEU A 128 9.21 -4.78 -5.55
C LEU A 128 9.51 -3.32 -5.90
N ILE A 129 10.52 -2.72 -5.27
CA ILE A 129 11.01 -1.38 -5.62
C ILE A 129 11.57 -1.37 -7.04
N ASP A 130 12.35 -2.36 -7.44
CA ASP A 130 12.90 -2.45 -8.79
C ASP A 130 11.80 -2.57 -9.86
N LEU A 131 10.76 -3.36 -9.59
CA LEU A 131 9.57 -3.45 -10.46
C LEU A 131 8.82 -2.10 -10.54
N ALA A 132 8.68 -1.42 -9.41
CA ALA A 132 8.07 -0.10 -9.36
C ALA A 132 8.88 0.96 -10.13
N GLN A 133 10.21 0.87 -10.11
CA GLN A 133 11.08 1.75 -10.92
C GLN A 133 10.88 1.52 -12.43
N GLN A 134 10.71 0.27 -12.87
CA GLN A 134 10.38 -0.04 -14.25
C GLN A 134 8.98 0.49 -14.62
N ALA A 135 7.99 0.29 -13.72
CA ALA A 135 6.65 0.81 -13.90
C ALA A 135 6.62 2.35 -13.98
N ALA A 136 7.46 3.03 -13.20
CA ALA A 136 7.56 4.49 -13.20
C ALA A 136 8.07 5.04 -14.54
N LYS A 137 9.03 4.37 -15.18
CA LYS A 137 9.52 4.75 -16.53
C LYS A 137 8.41 4.67 -17.60
N ALA A 138 7.43 3.78 -17.40
CA ALA A 138 6.29 3.59 -18.29
C ALA A 138 5.05 4.40 -17.87
N ALA A 139 5.13 5.17 -16.79
CA ALA A 139 4.03 6.03 -16.34
C ALA A 139 3.99 7.34 -17.12
N ASP A 140 2.79 7.83 -17.40
CA ASP A 140 2.51 9.11 -18.06
C ASP A 140 2.18 10.23 -17.05
N TRP A 141 2.57 10.04 -15.78
CA TRP A 141 2.42 11.00 -14.69
C TRP A 141 3.61 10.92 -13.73
N PRO A 142 3.83 11.95 -12.87
CA PRO A 142 4.91 11.94 -11.90
C PRO A 142 4.78 10.80 -10.89
N VAL A 143 5.91 10.12 -10.67
CA VAL A 143 6.06 9.06 -9.67
C VAL A 143 7.25 9.40 -8.79
N HIS A 144 7.03 9.44 -7.50
CA HIS A 144 8.03 9.73 -6.48
C HIS A 144 8.32 8.49 -5.66
N PHE A 145 9.54 8.36 -5.17
CA PHE A 145 9.96 7.28 -4.28
C PHE A 145 10.40 7.88 -2.96
N GLY A 146 9.80 7.45 -1.86
CA GLY A 146 10.15 8.04 -0.57
C GLY A 146 9.41 7.47 0.62
N LEU A 147 9.61 8.15 1.74
CA LEU A 147 9.02 7.81 3.02
C LEU A 147 7.54 8.22 3.07
N THR A 148 6.69 7.34 3.59
CA THR A 148 5.33 7.69 4.06
C THR A 148 5.27 7.65 5.57
N THR A 149 4.43 8.50 6.16
CA THR A 149 4.18 8.49 7.60
C THR A 149 2.72 8.15 7.87
N THR A 150 2.49 7.21 8.80
CA THR A 150 1.17 6.62 9.09
C THR A 150 0.70 6.97 10.49
N GLY A 151 -0.58 7.30 10.63
CA GLY A 151 -1.20 7.51 11.95
C GLY A 151 -2.71 7.65 11.89
N ASP A 152 -3.38 7.29 12.99
CA ASP A 152 -4.84 7.35 13.13
C ASP A 152 -5.34 8.73 13.58
N ILE A 153 -4.46 9.58 14.05
CA ILE A 153 -4.81 10.93 14.52
C ILE A 153 -4.10 12.02 13.70
N PHE A 154 -4.78 13.13 13.53
CA PHE A 154 -4.15 14.31 12.96
C PHE A 154 -3.24 14.94 14.04
N THR A 155 -1.94 14.95 13.80
CA THR A 155 -0.92 15.51 14.69
C THR A 155 0.08 16.31 13.88
N ASP A 156 0.70 17.32 14.52
CA ASP A 156 1.77 18.13 13.92
C ASP A 156 3.11 17.38 13.86
N ARG A 157 3.18 16.17 14.43
CA ARG A 157 4.36 15.32 14.33
C ARG A 157 4.43 14.71 12.92
N ILE A 158 5.06 15.41 12.03
CA ILE A 158 5.28 14.98 10.65
C ILE A 158 6.79 14.87 10.44
N SER A 159 7.22 13.71 9.97
CA SER A 159 8.60 13.53 9.55
C SER A 159 8.96 14.52 8.43
N PRO A 160 10.02 15.33 8.57
CA PRO A 160 10.40 16.29 7.54
C PRO A 160 10.80 15.63 6.23
N ASN A 161 11.05 14.32 6.23
CA ASN A 161 11.44 13.56 5.06
C ASN A 161 10.28 12.83 4.38
N ALA A 162 9.10 12.72 5.01
CA ALA A 162 7.96 12.06 4.42
C ALA A 162 7.41 12.82 3.21
N LEU A 163 6.99 12.08 2.19
CA LEU A 163 6.35 12.61 0.97
C LEU A 163 4.83 12.66 1.11
N CYS A 164 4.25 11.69 1.82
CA CYS A 164 2.82 11.59 2.01
C CYS A 164 2.47 11.04 3.40
N ILE A 165 1.20 11.15 3.73
CA ILE A 165 0.61 10.72 4.98
C ILE A 165 -0.60 9.84 4.72
N ASP A 166 -0.72 8.77 5.49
CA ASP A 166 -1.85 7.85 5.43
C ASP A 166 -2.22 7.27 6.80
N MET A 167 -3.10 6.27 6.80
CA MET A 167 -3.58 5.62 8.02
C MET A 167 -3.27 4.12 8.09
N GLU A 168 -2.59 3.52 7.10
CA GLU A 168 -2.43 2.05 7.01
C GLU A 168 -1.00 1.58 6.75
N THR A 169 -0.20 2.29 5.95
CA THR A 169 1.03 1.74 5.35
C THR A 169 1.99 1.17 6.39
N ALA A 170 2.33 1.90 7.44
CA ALA A 170 3.27 1.39 8.45
C ALA A 170 2.72 0.19 9.23
N ALA A 171 1.38 0.11 9.41
CA ALA A 171 0.76 -1.03 10.09
C ALA A 171 0.85 -2.32 9.25
N VAL A 172 0.59 -2.22 7.94
CA VAL A 172 0.76 -3.36 7.03
C VAL A 172 2.24 -3.74 6.90
N ALA A 173 3.12 -2.75 6.77
CA ALA A 173 4.57 -2.98 6.72
C ALA A 173 5.08 -3.70 7.98
N HIS A 174 4.58 -3.33 9.16
CA HIS A 174 4.93 -3.98 10.42
C HIS A 174 4.49 -5.45 10.43
N VAL A 175 3.26 -5.76 10.01
CA VAL A 175 2.79 -7.15 9.87
C VAL A 175 3.67 -7.92 8.90
N CYS A 176 3.97 -7.35 7.75
CA CYS A 176 4.82 -7.98 6.74
C CYS A 176 6.24 -8.22 7.26
N TYR A 177 6.82 -7.26 8.00
CA TYR A 177 8.11 -7.41 8.66
C TYR A 177 8.12 -8.60 9.63
N MET A 178 7.10 -8.71 10.50
CA MET A 178 6.98 -9.80 11.47
C MET A 178 6.85 -11.18 10.81
N ASN A 179 6.16 -11.23 9.68
CA ASN A 179 5.92 -12.47 8.93
C ASN A 179 6.97 -12.74 7.84
N ARG A 180 7.94 -11.84 7.63
CA ARG A 180 8.95 -11.90 6.56
C ARG A 180 8.30 -12.01 5.16
N VAL A 181 7.22 -11.29 4.97
CA VAL A 181 6.48 -11.20 3.71
C VAL A 181 6.91 -9.93 2.97
N PRO A 182 7.36 -10.01 1.71
CA PRO A 182 7.64 -8.85 0.87
C PRO A 182 6.46 -7.89 0.79
N PHE A 183 6.75 -6.59 0.91
CA PHE A 183 5.73 -5.55 0.97
C PHE A 183 6.12 -4.32 0.17
N LEU A 184 5.13 -3.71 -0.49
CA LEU A 184 5.24 -2.39 -1.10
C LEU A 184 3.90 -1.67 -1.04
N ALA A 185 3.91 -0.39 -0.67
CA ALA A 185 2.73 0.46 -0.75
C ALA A 185 2.84 1.46 -1.91
N ILE A 186 1.70 1.64 -2.58
CA ILE A 186 1.51 2.59 -3.67
C ILE A 186 0.41 3.55 -3.26
N ARG A 187 0.75 4.83 -3.15
CA ARG A 187 -0.19 5.89 -2.77
C ARG A 187 -0.28 6.94 -3.86
N THR A 188 -1.49 7.40 -4.16
CA THR A 188 -1.68 8.56 -5.04
C THR A 188 -2.25 9.71 -4.25
N ILE A 189 -1.68 10.90 -4.43
CA ILE A 189 -2.04 12.08 -3.66
C ILE A 189 -3.46 12.53 -4.04
N SER A 190 -4.35 12.57 -3.05
CA SER A 190 -5.73 13.05 -3.19
C SER A 190 -5.90 14.51 -2.78
N ASP A 191 -5.09 14.96 -1.82
CA ASP A 191 -5.16 16.28 -1.18
C ASP A 191 -3.78 16.67 -0.66
N ASN A 192 -3.63 17.93 -0.30
CA ASN A 192 -2.47 18.40 0.45
C ASN A 192 -2.90 18.79 1.86
N THR A 193 -2.03 18.55 2.83
CA THR A 193 -2.29 18.91 4.23
C THR A 193 -2.56 20.41 4.46
N ALA A 194 -2.20 21.26 3.50
CA ALA A 194 -2.49 22.70 3.53
C ALA A 194 -3.91 23.06 3.05
N ASP A 195 -4.53 22.18 2.24
CA ASP A 195 -5.87 22.42 1.65
C ASP A 195 -6.96 21.70 2.46
N ASN A 196 -6.98 21.88 3.76
CA ASN A 196 -7.88 21.27 4.73
C ASN A 196 -9.34 21.20 4.25
N GLY A 197 -9.72 20.13 3.57
CA GLY A 197 -11.11 19.93 3.20
C GLY A 197 -11.39 18.51 2.80
N GLN A 198 -12.26 17.84 3.57
CA GLN A 198 -12.87 16.56 3.21
C GLN A 198 -13.45 16.60 1.78
N ASP A 199 -13.97 17.75 1.36
CA ASP A 199 -14.47 18.01 0.01
C ASP A 199 -13.39 17.87 -1.08
N VAL A 200 -12.13 18.16 -0.78
CA VAL A 200 -11.02 18.00 -1.73
C VAL A 200 -10.71 16.51 -1.92
N ILE A 201 -10.67 15.78 -0.82
CA ILE A 201 -10.46 14.32 -0.84
C ILE A 201 -11.59 13.66 -1.65
N GLU A 202 -12.85 13.96 -1.34
CA GLU A 202 -14.01 13.36 -2.05
C GLU A 202 -13.98 13.62 -3.55
N ARG A 203 -13.70 14.86 -3.95
CA ARG A 203 -13.62 15.26 -5.35
C ARG A 203 -12.52 14.55 -6.13
N ASN A 204 -11.39 14.30 -5.50
CA ASN A 204 -10.22 13.71 -6.14
C ASN A 204 -10.14 12.19 -5.96
N PHE A 205 -10.94 11.62 -5.06
CA PHE A 205 -10.83 10.24 -4.60
C PHE A 205 -10.75 9.23 -5.75
N ASP A 206 -11.78 9.21 -6.58
CA ASP A 206 -11.91 8.19 -7.64
C ASP A 206 -10.74 8.26 -8.64
N ARG A 207 -10.28 9.47 -8.98
CA ARG A 207 -9.15 9.66 -9.88
C ARG A 207 -7.82 9.25 -9.24
N ALA A 208 -7.63 9.55 -7.96
CA ALA A 208 -6.43 9.17 -7.23
C ALA A 208 -6.38 7.64 -7.03
N ALA A 209 -7.48 7.03 -6.58
CA ALA A 209 -7.61 5.58 -6.44
C ALA A 209 -7.37 4.84 -7.77
N TYR A 210 -7.97 5.32 -8.87
CA TYR A 210 -7.75 4.77 -10.21
C TYR A 210 -6.28 4.87 -10.64
N ARG A 211 -5.58 5.94 -10.29
CA ARG A 211 -4.16 6.10 -10.63
C ARG A 211 -3.27 5.15 -9.82
N SER A 212 -3.56 4.97 -8.53
CA SER A 212 -2.87 3.97 -7.69
C SER A 212 -3.06 2.56 -8.26
N TYR A 213 -4.30 2.17 -8.57
CA TYR A 213 -4.61 0.92 -9.27
C TYR A 213 -3.81 0.77 -10.57
N ARG A 214 -3.84 1.78 -11.46
CA ARG A 214 -3.08 1.72 -12.73
C ARG A 214 -1.60 1.47 -12.52
N PHE A 215 -1.03 2.03 -11.47
CA PHE A 215 0.38 1.84 -11.15
C PHE A 215 0.67 0.42 -10.67
N VAL A 216 -0.17 -0.13 -9.78
CA VAL A 216 -0.09 -1.55 -9.39
C VAL A 216 -0.20 -2.47 -10.61
N MET A 217 -1.13 -2.21 -11.51
CA MET A 217 -1.29 -2.99 -12.76
C MET A 217 -0.07 -2.93 -13.67
N LYS A 218 0.70 -1.83 -13.65
CA LYS A 218 2.01 -1.74 -14.33
C LYS A 218 3.06 -2.60 -13.63
N ILE A 219 3.15 -2.57 -12.30
CA ILE A 219 4.07 -3.43 -11.52
C ILE A 219 3.81 -4.90 -11.86
N LEU A 220 2.56 -5.35 -11.82
CA LEU A 220 2.19 -6.73 -12.16
C LEU A 220 2.53 -7.10 -13.62
N SER A 221 2.53 -6.13 -14.56
CA SER A 221 2.93 -6.40 -15.94
C SER A 221 4.43 -6.67 -16.07
N PHE A 222 5.26 -6.00 -15.29
CA PHE A 222 6.71 -6.20 -15.33
C PHE A 222 7.15 -7.50 -14.64
N GLU A 223 6.40 -7.96 -13.65
CA GLU A 223 6.65 -9.28 -13.04
C GLU A 223 6.41 -10.42 -14.03
N MET A 224 5.37 -10.32 -14.86
CA MET A 224 5.05 -11.33 -15.89
C MET A 224 6.06 -11.41 -17.04
N MET A 225 6.94 -10.43 -17.17
CA MET A 225 7.94 -10.37 -18.27
C MET A 225 9.26 -11.06 -17.92
N LYS A 226 9.38 -11.62 -16.71
CA LYS A 226 10.53 -12.40 -16.26
C LYS A 226 10.30 -13.89 -16.47
#